data_af654a69cc9d648933ae60b61573ac91
#
_entry.id   af654a69cc9d648933ae60b61573ac91
#
_cell.length_a   1.000
_cell.length_b   1.000
_cell.length_c   1.000
_cell.angle_alpha   90.00
_cell.angle_beta   90.00
_cell.angle_gamma   90.00
#
_symmetry.space_group_name_H-M   'P 1'
#
loop_
_entity.id
_entity.type
_entity.pdbx_description
1 polymer ?
#
loop_
_entity_poly.entity_id
_entity_poly.type
_entity_poly.pdbx_seq_one_letter_code
_entity_poly.pdbx_strand_id
1 'polypeptide(L)'
;RAGDSLDAERRMIENMQVEQQRLLTQIQDELAALPPPQPRAPNEATDNRSDREKRRQLTELLAEIDKRIREENARPKKRYLSPATLKSADALYYSQFRTQVERAGTTHFPTESGRKLYGDLVMEVWLDRQGRVVDAIVTRSSGNKRLDKRAAAIVRNAGPFGVVPDDVRAGHDLLLISSRFRFTRDAGMEATTTATTAPQAAPSP
;
A
#
# COMPACT_ATOMS: atom_id res chain seq x y z
N ARG A 1 3.99 0.62 -22.11
CA ARG A 1 3.93 -0.77 -21.57
C ARG A 1 3.89 -0.83 -20.04
N ALA A 2 4.25 0.22 -19.30
CA ALA A 2 4.05 0.28 -17.85
C ALA A 2 2.60 0.66 -17.48
N GLY A 3 1.88 1.34 -18.33
CA GLY A 3 0.45 1.64 -18.19
C GLY A 3 -0.44 0.39 -18.24
N ASP A 4 -0.07 -0.56 -19.08
CA ASP A 4 -0.83 -1.82 -19.25
C ASP A 4 -0.83 -2.69 -17.99
N SER A 5 0.23 -2.61 -17.17
CA SER A 5 0.34 -3.36 -15.91
C SER A 5 -0.56 -2.80 -14.81
N LEU A 6 -0.66 -1.48 -14.69
CA LEU A 6 -1.53 -0.81 -13.71
C LEU A 6 -3.01 -0.97 -14.06
N ASP A 7 -3.33 -0.93 -15.36
CA ASP A 7 -4.69 -1.18 -15.83
C ASP A 7 -5.09 -2.65 -15.68
N ALA A 8 -4.15 -3.57 -15.84
CA ALA A 8 -4.36 -5.00 -15.57
C ALA A 8 -4.60 -5.26 -14.07
N GLU A 9 -3.84 -4.60 -13.19
CA GLU A 9 -4.00 -4.72 -11.74
C GLU A 9 -5.33 -4.12 -11.26
N ARG A 10 -5.72 -2.97 -11.81
CA ARG A 10 -7.05 -2.39 -11.54
C ARG A 10 -8.19 -3.31 -11.98
N ARG A 11 -8.12 -3.85 -13.19
CA ARG A 11 -9.13 -4.80 -13.69
C ARG A 11 -9.18 -6.05 -12.84
N MET A 12 -8.05 -6.54 -12.35
CA MET A 12 -7.99 -7.70 -11.46
C MET A 12 -8.66 -7.42 -10.12
N ILE A 13 -8.44 -6.23 -9.54
CA ILE A 13 -9.09 -5.80 -8.30
C ILE A 13 -10.60 -5.62 -8.50
N GLU A 14 -11.01 -4.95 -9.59
CA GLU A 14 -12.42 -4.78 -9.94
C GLU A 14 -13.12 -6.13 -10.16
N ASN A 15 -12.48 -7.05 -10.88
CA ASN A 15 -13.02 -8.39 -11.10
C ASN A 15 -13.16 -9.16 -9.79
N MET A 16 -12.18 -9.12 -8.89
CA MET A 16 -12.27 -9.74 -7.57
C MET A 16 -13.42 -9.15 -6.74
N GLN A 17 -13.61 -7.83 -6.77
CA GLN A 17 -14.73 -7.19 -6.05
C GLN A 17 -16.09 -7.61 -6.61
N VAL A 18 -16.23 -7.68 -7.92
CA VAL A 18 -17.46 -8.17 -8.59
C VAL A 18 -17.73 -9.62 -8.24
N GLU A 19 -16.71 -10.47 -8.23
CA GLU A 19 -16.84 -11.89 -7.89
C GLU A 19 -17.21 -12.09 -6.40
N GLN A 20 -16.63 -11.33 -5.50
CA GLN A 20 -16.99 -11.32 -4.09
C GLN A 20 -18.46 -10.89 -3.88
N GLN A 21 -18.89 -9.82 -4.56
CA GLN A 21 -20.26 -9.33 -4.50
C GLN A 21 -21.26 -10.39 -5.01
N ARG A 22 -20.90 -11.06 -6.11
CA ARG A 22 -21.72 -12.13 -6.70
C ARG A 22 -21.85 -13.31 -5.74
N LEU A 23 -20.75 -13.71 -5.11
CA LEU A 23 -20.74 -14.81 -4.14
C LEU A 23 -21.61 -14.47 -2.91
N LEU A 24 -21.51 -13.23 -2.39
CA LEU A 24 -22.36 -12.76 -1.29
C LEU A 24 -23.84 -12.83 -1.65
N THR A 25 -24.21 -12.36 -2.84
CA THR A 25 -25.61 -12.39 -3.31
C THR A 25 -26.09 -13.83 -3.42
N GLN A 26 -25.28 -14.72 -3.99
CA GLN A 26 -25.63 -16.15 -4.12
C GLN A 26 -25.85 -16.81 -2.76
N ILE A 27 -24.99 -16.57 -1.78
CA ILE A 27 -25.14 -17.13 -0.43
C ILE A 27 -26.38 -16.56 0.28
N GLN A 28 -26.67 -15.28 0.09
CA GLN A 28 -27.87 -14.65 0.64
C GLN A 28 -29.15 -15.24 0.02
N ASP A 29 -29.16 -15.45 -1.28
CA ASP A 29 -30.27 -16.09 -2.00
C ASP A 29 -30.48 -17.54 -1.53
N GLU A 30 -29.41 -18.32 -1.37
CA GLU A 30 -29.47 -19.69 -0.83
C GLU A 30 -29.99 -19.69 0.62
N LEU A 31 -29.59 -18.71 1.44
CA LEU A 31 -30.06 -18.56 2.81
C LEU A 31 -31.55 -18.21 2.86
N ALA A 32 -32.00 -17.35 1.93
CA ALA A 32 -33.41 -16.95 1.81
C ALA A 32 -34.30 -18.08 1.28
N ALA A 33 -33.74 -18.99 0.46
CA ALA A 33 -34.45 -20.14 -0.07
C ALA A 33 -34.67 -21.27 0.97
N LEU A 34 -33.90 -21.26 2.06
CA LEU A 34 -34.08 -22.24 3.13
C LEU A 34 -35.37 -21.93 3.94
N PRO A 35 -36.21 -22.92 4.25
CA PRO A 35 -37.43 -22.73 5.02
C PRO A 35 -37.13 -22.08 6.38
N PRO A 36 -38.00 -21.17 6.87
CA PRO A 36 -37.78 -20.51 8.15
C PRO A 36 -37.73 -21.53 9.30
N PRO A 37 -36.95 -21.27 10.36
CA PRO A 37 -36.85 -22.17 11.48
C PRO A 37 -38.22 -22.31 12.17
N GLN A 38 -38.87 -23.44 11.96
CA GLN A 38 -40.17 -23.73 12.59
C GLN A 38 -39.99 -24.24 14.03
N PRO A 39 -40.89 -23.86 14.97
CA PRO A 39 -40.91 -24.45 16.30
C PRO A 39 -41.34 -25.93 16.19
N ARG A 40 -40.72 -26.76 16.99
CA ARG A 40 -40.76 -28.24 16.96
C ARG A 40 -42.17 -28.85 16.92
N ALA A 41 -42.42 -29.61 15.86
CA ALA A 41 -43.39 -30.72 15.90
C ALA A 41 -42.59 -32.05 16.04
N PRO A 42 -43.07 -33.01 16.81
CA PRO A 42 -42.26 -34.20 17.23
C PRO A 42 -41.89 -35.20 16.15
N ASN A 43 -42.48 -35.12 14.97
CA ASN A 43 -42.39 -36.19 13.94
C ASN A 43 -41.62 -35.88 12.65
N GLU A 44 -40.96 -34.72 12.51
CA GLU A 44 -40.19 -34.32 11.30
C GLU A 44 -38.71 -34.13 11.60
N ALA A 45 -38.07 -35.12 12.22
CA ALA A 45 -36.77 -34.92 12.85
C ALA A 45 -35.56 -34.97 11.88
N THR A 46 -35.69 -35.45 10.67
CA THR A 46 -34.54 -35.72 9.78
C THR A 46 -34.27 -34.57 8.80
N ASP A 47 -35.30 -34.06 8.11
CA ASP A 47 -35.12 -32.96 7.13
C ASP A 47 -34.72 -31.65 7.79
N ASN A 48 -35.26 -31.38 8.98
CA ASN A 48 -35.03 -30.15 9.73
C ASN A 48 -33.60 -30.01 10.34
N ARG A 49 -32.87 -31.15 10.48
CA ARG A 49 -31.45 -31.13 10.93
C ARG A 49 -30.53 -30.69 9.82
N SER A 50 -30.71 -31.22 8.62
CA SER A 50 -29.94 -30.88 7.43
C SER A 50 -30.05 -29.41 7.09
N ASP A 51 -31.27 -28.85 7.09
CA ASP A 51 -31.51 -27.45 6.78
C ASP A 51 -30.94 -26.48 7.86
N ARG A 52 -31.00 -26.89 9.13
CA ARG A 52 -30.38 -26.11 10.23
C ARG A 52 -28.85 -26.11 10.12
N GLU A 53 -28.26 -27.23 9.81
CA GLU A 53 -26.82 -27.38 9.63
C GLU A 53 -26.35 -26.54 8.42
N LYS A 54 -27.07 -26.64 7.31
CA LYS A 54 -26.81 -25.87 6.10
C LYS A 54 -26.95 -24.35 6.34
N ARG A 55 -28.00 -23.94 7.04
CA ARG A 55 -28.19 -22.53 7.44
C ARG A 55 -27.06 -22.02 8.32
N ARG A 56 -26.61 -22.81 9.29
CA ARG A 56 -25.48 -22.47 10.15
C ARG A 56 -24.20 -22.33 9.36
N GLN A 57 -23.87 -23.26 8.47
CA GLN A 57 -22.69 -23.20 7.61
C GLN A 57 -22.70 -21.97 6.70
N LEU A 58 -23.86 -21.67 6.07
CA LEU A 58 -24.01 -20.48 5.23
C LEU A 58 -23.86 -19.17 6.03
N THR A 59 -24.39 -19.12 7.25
CA THR A 59 -24.26 -17.96 8.14
C THR A 59 -22.83 -17.76 8.59
N GLU A 60 -22.11 -18.83 8.93
CA GLU A 60 -20.69 -18.79 9.30
C GLU A 60 -19.83 -18.33 8.10
N LEU A 61 -20.12 -18.83 6.90
CA LEU A 61 -19.43 -18.43 5.68
C LEU A 61 -19.66 -16.95 5.33
N LEU A 62 -20.91 -16.46 5.46
CA LEU A 62 -21.22 -15.03 5.30
C LEU A 62 -20.44 -14.17 6.27
N ALA A 63 -20.40 -14.54 7.54
CA ALA A 63 -19.68 -13.81 8.57
C ALA A 63 -18.17 -13.75 8.31
N GLU A 64 -17.59 -14.83 7.79
CA GLU A 64 -16.18 -14.90 7.42
C GLU A 64 -15.87 -14.02 6.20
N ILE A 65 -16.71 -14.06 5.17
CA ILE A 65 -16.57 -13.21 3.97
C ILE A 65 -16.71 -11.74 4.33
N ASP A 66 -17.73 -11.36 5.12
CA ASP A 66 -17.95 -10.00 5.59
C ASP A 66 -16.78 -9.48 6.44
N LYS A 67 -16.20 -10.34 7.28
CA LYS A 67 -15.01 -10.01 8.06
C LYS A 67 -13.82 -9.74 7.15
N ARG A 68 -13.58 -10.59 6.16
CA ARG A 68 -12.49 -10.46 5.19
C ARG A 68 -12.61 -9.18 4.36
N ILE A 69 -13.82 -8.88 3.88
CA ILE A 69 -14.10 -7.64 3.14
C ILE A 69 -13.85 -6.41 4.01
N ARG A 70 -14.29 -6.43 5.27
CA ARG A 70 -14.03 -5.31 6.21
C ARG A 70 -12.54 -5.13 6.50
N GLU A 71 -11.80 -6.20 6.70
CA GLU A 71 -10.35 -6.15 6.92
C GLU A 71 -9.61 -5.62 5.68
N GLU A 72 -10.02 -6.01 4.49
CA GLU A 72 -9.43 -5.55 3.23
C GLU A 72 -9.76 -4.08 2.95
N ASN A 73 -11.00 -3.64 3.21
CA ASN A 73 -11.41 -2.24 3.10
C ASN A 73 -10.81 -1.34 4.19
N ALA A 74 -10.43 -1.88 5.34
CA ALA A 74 -9.76 -1.15 6.41
C ALA A 74 -8.27 -0.91 6.13
N ARG A 75 -7.67 -1.63 5.15
CA ARG A 75 -6.29 -1.41 4.75
C ARG A 75 -6.16 -0.08 4.01
N PRO A 76 -5.17 0.77 4.38
CA PRO A 76 -4.95 2.03 3.68
C PRO A 76 -4.65 1.79 2.20
N LYS A 77 -5.39 2.47 1.33
CA LYS A 77 -5.17 2.41 -0.12
C LYS A 77 -3.86 3.13 -0.45
N LYS A 78 -2.97 2.44 -1.16
CA LYS A 78 -1.61 2.88 -1.45
C LYS A 78 -1.47 3.27 -2.91
N ARG A 79 -0.88 4.44 -3.19
CA ARG A 79 -0.52 4.89 -4.54
C ARG A 79 0.98 4.97 -4.69
N TYR A 80 1.50 4.42 -5.78
CA TYR A 80 2.90 4.53 -6.17
C TYR A 80 3.12 5.71 -7.11
N LEU A 81 4.02 6.60 -6.75
CA LEU A 81 4.48 7.68 -7.63
C LEU A 81 5.69 7.16 -8.42
N SER A 82 5.48 6.94 -9.72
CA SER A 82 6.52 6.45 -10.63
C SER A 82 6.88 7.53 -11.66
N PRO A 83 8.15 7.64 -12.08
CA PRO A 83 8.56 8.57 -13.14
C PRO A 83 7.80 8.38 -14.45
N ALA A 84 7.37 7.15 -14.74
CA ALA A 84 6.64 6.80 -15.97
C ALA A 84 5.18 7.28 -15.99
N THR A 85 4.62 7.63 -14.82
CA THR A 85 3.22 8.05 -14.65
C THR A 85 3.06 9.47 -14.14
N LEU A 86 4.15 10.25 -14.10
CA LEU A 86 4.14 11.62 -13.61
C LEU A 86 3.25 12.50 -14.49
N LYS A 87 2.07 12.83 -13.99
CA LYS A 87 1.28 13.98 -14.47
C LYS A 87 1.96 15.25 -13.96
N SER A 88 1.59 16.41 -14.49
CA SER A 88 2.17 17.70 -14.09
C SER A 88 2.07 17.96 -12.58
N ALA A 89 0.96 17.60 -11.94
CA ALA A 89 0.77 17.72 -10.49
C ALA A 89 1.71 16.79 -9.69
N ASP A 90 1.88 15.55 -10.14
CA ASP A 90 2.80 14.58 -9.55
C ASP A 90 4.26 15.09 -9.60
N ALA A 91 4.66 15.68 -10.74
CA ALA A 91 6.00 16.23 -10.94
C ALA A 91 6.27 17.42 -10.03
N LEU A 92 5.27 18.30 -9.84
CA LEU A 92 5.39 19.45 -8.96
C LEU A 92 5.54 19.02 -7.50
N TYR A 93 4.68 18.12 -7.02
CA TYR A 93 4.76 17.62 -5.66
C TYR A 93 6.08 16.87 -5.41
N TYR A 94 6.50 16.02 -6.36
CA TYR A 94 7.79 15.35 -6.27
C TYR A 94 8.97 16.33 -6.22
N SER A 95 8.93 17.42 -6.99
CA SER A 95 9.95 18.45 -6.97
C SER A 95 10.06 19.15 -5.61
N GLN A 96 8.93 19.43 -4.96
CA GLN A 96 8.90 19.98 -3.59
C GLN A 96 9.49 18.99 -2.58
N PHE A 97 9.05 17.73 -2.62
CA PHE A 97 9.61 16.65 -1.80
C PHE A 97 11.12 16.56 -1.96
N ARG A 98 11.62 16.47 -3.21
CA ARG A 98 13.04 16.38 -3.54
C ARG A 98 13.83 17.54 -2.96
N THR A 99 13.41 18.78 -3.23
CA THR A 99 14.11 19.98 -2.76
C THR A 99 14.22 20.01 -1.23
N GLN A 100 13.15 19.64 -0.53
CA GLN A 100 13.14 19.65 0.93
C GLN A 100 14.04 18.55 1.53
N VAL A 101 14.02 17.34 0.95
CA VAL A 101 14.89 16.24 1.37
C VAL A 101 16.36 16.54 1.08
N GLU A 102 16.68 17.05 -0.11
CA GLU A 102 18.05 17.42 -0.50
C GLU A 102 18.61 18.51 0.44
N ARG A 103 17.80 19.52 0.78
CA ARG A 103 18.18 20.53 1.77
C ARG A 103 18.46 19.91 3.14
N ALA A 104 17.56 19.06 3.64
CA ALA A 104 17.74 18.40 4.92
C ALA A 104 18.97 17.50 4.94
N GLY A 105 19.19 16.72 3.88
CA GLY A 105 20.33 15.83 3.73
C GLY A 105 21.67 16.55 3.59
N THR A 106 21.67 17.72 2.98
CA THR A 106 22.87 18.57 2.86
C THR A 106 23.18 19.24 4.20
N THR A 107 22.16 19.77 4.88
CA THR A 107 22.31 20.42 6.19
C THR A 107 22.73 19.42 7.28
N HIS A 108 22.14 18.23 7.29
CA HIS A 108 22.40 17.17 8.27
C HIS A 108 23.17 16.02 7.65
N PHE A 109 24.22 16.34 6.90
CA PHE A 109 24.98 15.34 6.14
C PHE A 109 25.45 14.20 7.05
N PRO A 110 25.25 12.93 6.65
CA PRO A 110 25.63 11.78 7.47
C PRO A 110 27.13 11.77 7.79
N THR A 111 27.46 11.71 9.06
CA THR A 111 28.83 11.64 9.54
C THR A 111 29.02 10.53 10.55
N GLU A 112 30.22 9.95 10.61
CA GLU A 112 30.63 8.99 11.61
C GLU A 112 32.01 9.35 12.12
N SER A 113 32.17 9.53 13.44
CA SER A 113 33.44 9.91 14.06
C SER A 113 34.09 11.12 13.35
N GLY A 114 33.27 12.12 13.00
CA GLY A 114 33.70 13.34 12.30
C GLY A 114 33.96 13.17 10.80
N ARG A 115 33.82 11.96 10.24
CA ARG A 115 34.01 11.71 8.81
C ARG A 115 32.67 11.63 8.09
N LYS A 116 32.52 12.32 6.97
CA LYS A 116 31.33 12.25 6.11
C LYS A 116 31.19 10.87 5.49
N LEU A 117 29.97 10.34 5.46
CA LEU A 117 29.63 9.06 4.83
C LEU A 117 29.11 9.32 3.42
N TYR A 118 29.66 8.63 2.44
CA TYR A 118 29.30 8.74 1.03
C TYR A 118 28.74 7.42 0.52
N GLY A 119 27.88 7.50 -0.49
CA GLY A 119 27.28 6.34 -1.12
C GLY A 119 25.93 6.64 -1.76
N ASP A 120 25.36 5.65 -2.41
CA ASP A 120 24.02 5.75 -2.97
C ASP A 120 23.13 4.61 -2.46
N LEU A 121 21.87 4.91 -2.19
CA LEU A 121 20.87 3.96 -1.73
C LEU A 121 19.53 4.25 -2.40
N VAL A 122 18.64 3.27 -2.39
CA VAL A 122 17.23 3.47 -2.80
C VAL A 122 16.35 3.29 -1.58
N MET A 123 15.40 4.20 -1.43
CA MET A 123 14.46 4.21 -0.32
C MET A 123 13.05 4.43 -0.83
N GLU A 124 12.13 3.72 -0.23
CA GLU A 124 10.69 3.94 -0.33
C GLU A 124 10.22 4.79 0.83
N VAL A 125 9.56 5.90 0.52
CA VAL A 125 9.03 6.85 1.49
C VAL A 125 7.52 6.86 1.38
N TRP A 126 6.86 6.54 2.48
CA TRP A 126 5.41 6.52 2.61
C TRP A 126 4.92 7.81 3.25
N LEU A 127 4.05 8.54 2.55
CA LEU A 127 3.48 9.80 3.01
C LEU A 127 1.98 9.66 3.22
N ASP A 128 1.47 10.27 4.30
CA ASP A 128 0.04 10.44 4.53
C ASP A 128 -0.52 11.63 3.74
N ARG A 129 -1.82 11.90 3.89
CA ARG A 129 -2.52 13.02 3.22
C ARG A 129 -1.92 14.38 3.55
N GLN A 130 -1.35 14.53 4.73
CA GLN A 130 -0.72 15.78 5.20
C GLN A 130 0.76 15.87 4.79
N GLY A 131 1.27 14.90 4.05
CA GLY A 131 2.67 14.82 3.64
C GLY A 131 3.62 14.44 4.77
N ARG A 132 3.12 13.88 5.86
CA ARG A 132 3.95 13.38 6.95
C ARG A 132 4.49 12.00 6.57
N VAL A 133 5.72 11.75 6.95
CA VAL A 133 6.35 10.44 6.71
C VAL A 133 5.76 9.40 7.66
N VAL A 134 5.03 8.45 7.10
CA VAL A 134 4.51 7.28 7.82
C VAL A 134 5.61 6.24 7.98
N ASP A 135 6.39 6.02 6.91
CA ASP A 135 7.55 5.13 6.94
C ASP A 135 8.58 5.51 5.86
N ALA A 136 9.83 5.09 6.09
CA ALA A 136 10.94 5.26 5.16
C ALA A 136 11.81 4.00 5.20
N ILE A 137 11.75 3.20 4.14
CA ILE A 137 12.35 1.87 4.06
C ILE A 137 13.46 1.87 3.00
N VAL A 138 14.68 1.49 3.39
CA VAL A 138 15.78 1.30 2.45
C VAL A 138 15.58 -0.02 1.70
N THR A 139 15.27 0.06 0.41
CA THR A 139 15.05 -1.10 -0.47
C THR A 139 16.33 -1.55 -1.16
N ARG A 140 17.29 -0.63 -1.35
CA ARG A 140 18.65 -0.96 -1.79
C ARG A 140 19.67 -0.21 -0.94
N SER A 141 20.47 -0.98 -0.20
CA SER A 141 21.52 -0.46 0.68
C SER A 141 22.64 0.23 -0.09
N SER A 142 23.23 1.23 0.53
CA SER A 142 24.48 1.87 0.07
C SER A 142 25.72 0.99 0.27
N GLY A 143 25.59 -0.17 0.94
CA GLY A 143 26.71 -0.97 1.44
C GLY A 143 27.19 -0.54 2.83
N ASN A 144 26.75 0.60 3.33
CA ASN A 144 27.06 1.10 4.67
C ASN A 144 25.78 1.24 5.50
N LYS A 145 25.53 0.30 6.41
CA LYS A 145 24.33 0.28 7.27
C LYS A 145 24.14 1.56 8.10
N ARG A 146 25.22 2.26 8.44
CA ARG A 146 25.14 3.50 9.21
C ARG A 146 24.67 4.66 8.34
N LEU A 147 25.15 4.74 7.09
CA LEU A 147 24.65 5.69 6.10
C LEU A 147 23.16 5.44 5.84
N ASP A 148 22.77 4.20 5.61
CA ASP A 148 21.37 3.83 5.35
C ASP A 148 20.45 4.26 6.49
N LYS A 149 20.83 3.95 7.74
CA LYS A 149 20.05 4.33 8.93
C LYS A 149 19.95 5.84 9.09
N ARG A 150 21.03 6.58 8.85
CA ARG A 150 21.04 8.05 8.95
C ARG A 150 20.25 8.70 7.82
N ALA A 151 20.34 8.18 6.60
CA ALA A 151 19.55 8.64 5.47
C ALA A 151 18.06 8.50 5.74
N ALA A 152 17.61 7.36 6.25
CA ALA A 152 16.22 7.15 6.65
C ALA A 152 15.77 8.13 7.74
N ALA A 153 16.61 8.42 8.72
CA ALA A 153 16.33 9.40 9.76
C ALA A 153 16.23 10.82 9.20
N ILE A 154 17.10 11.20 8.27
CA ILE A 154 17.06 12.50 7.59
C ILE A 154 15.73 12.68 6.85
N VAL A 155 15.31 11.68 6.08
CA VAL A 155 14.04 11.74 5.34
C VAL A 155 12.84 11.85 6.29
N ARG A 156 12.81 11.08 7.38
CA ARG A 156 11.75 11.18 8.39
C ARG A 156 11.68 12.57 9.04
N ASN A 157 12.82 13.17 9.33
CA ASN A 157 12.91 14.48 9.96
C ASN A 157 12.72 15.63 8.96
N ALA A 158 12.89 15.41 7.68
CA ALA A 158 12.65 16.40 6.64
C ALA A 158 11.15 16.71 6.46
N GLY A 159 10.26 15.78 6.83
CA GLY A 159 8.81 16.02 6.77
C GLY A 159 8.31 17.04 7.80
N PRO A 160 7.07 17.51 7.68
CA PRO A 160 6.09 17.19 6.62
C PRO A 160 6.40 17.88 5.28
N PHE A 161 6.03 17.23 4.18
CA PHE A 161 6.29 17.71 2.81
C PHE A 161 5.14 18.52 2.20
N GLY A 162 4.23 19.02 3.04
CA GLY A 162 3.01 19.69 2.63
C GLY A 162 1.89 18.72 2.26
N VAL A 163 0.67 19.25 2.24
CA VAL A 163 -0.54 18.46 1.91
C VAL A 163 -0.42 17.86 0.51
N VAL A 164 -0.64 16.56 0.40
CA VAL A 164 -0.65 15.86 -0.89
C VAL A 164 -1.92 16.25 -1.65
N PRO A 165 -1.82 16.90 -2.83
CA PRO A 165 -2.98 17.29 -3.61
C PRO A 165 -3.88 16.11 -3.98
N ASP A 166 -5.18 16.34 -4.14
CA ASP A 166 -6.14 15.28 -4.42
C ASP A 166 -5.88 14.58 -5.77
N ASP A 167 -5.44 15.31 -6.77
CA ASP A 167 -5.03 14.77 -8.09
C ASP A 167 -3.78 13.87 -7.98
N VAL A 168 -2.83 14.24 -7.10
CA VAL A 168 -1.64 13.43 -6.81
C VAL A 168 -2.04 12.20 -6.01
N ARG A 169 -2.98 12.34 -5.08
CA ARG A 169 -3.45 11.25 -4.22
C ARG A 169 -4.37 10.27 -4.94
N ALA A 170 -5.16 10.77 -5.90
CA ALA A 170 -6.12 9.99 -6.71
C ALA A 170 -7.00 9.05 -5.88
N GLY A 171 -7.51 9.54 -4.73
CA GLY A 171 -8.39 8.77 -3.84
C GLY A 171 -7.69 7.77 -2.91
N HIS A 172 -6.34 7.72 -2.92
CA HIS A 172 -5.57 6.83 -2.04
C HIS A 172 -5.24 7.52 -0.71
N ASP A 173 -4.99 6.71 0.32
CA ASP A 173 -4.69 7.19 1.68
C ASP A 173 -3.20 7.45 1.89
N LEU A 174 -2.36 6.66 1.24
CA LEU A 174 -0.91 6.74 1.31
C LEU A 174 -0.30 6.94 -0.07
N LEU A 175 0.69 7.82 -0.15
CA LEU A 175 1.53 8.04 -1.32
C LEU A 175 2.90 7.41 -1.10
N LEU A 176 3.32 6.53 -1.99
CA LEU A 176 4.66 5.95 -1.99
C LEU A 176 5.53 6.65 -3.02
N ILE A 177 6.66 7.16 -2.57
CA ILE A 177 7.71 7.75 -3.41
C ILE A 177 8.95 6.86 -3.32
N SER A 178 9.35 6.26 -4.44
CA SER A 178 10.63 5.53 -4.54
C SER A 178 11.69 6.44 -5.12
N SER A 179 12.77 6.65 -4.39
CA SER A 179 13.85 7.56 -4.79
C SER A 179 15.23 6.98 -4.51
N ARG A 180 16.16 7.27 -5.41
CA ARG A 180 17.59 7.05 -5.18
C ARG A 180 18.14 8.29 -4.48
N PHE A 181 18.86 8.07 -3.40
CA PHE A 181 19.53 9.09 -2.63
C PHE A 181 21.05 8.89 -2.77
N ARG A 182 21.72 9.93 -3.25
CA ARG A 182 23.16 9.92 -3.46
C ARG A 182 23.81 10.96 -2.55
N PHE A 183 24.77 10.51 -1.76
CA PHE A 183 25.58 11.33 -0.88
C PHE A 183 26.97 11.47 -1.47
N THR A 184 27.32 12.68 -1.96
CA THR A 184 28.61 12.96 -2.62
C THR A 184 29.37 14.08 -1.94
N ARG A 185 30.67 14.26 -2.30
CA ARG A 185 31.50 15.33 -1.74
C ARG A 185 31.12 16.70 -2.29
N ASP A 186 30.80 16.75 -3.57
CA ASP A 186 30.70 17.99 -4.33
C ASP A 186 29.27 18.54 -4.35
N ALA A 187 28.28 17.67 -4.42
CA ALA A 187 26.87 18.07 -4.55
C ALA A 187 26.05 17.92 -3.25
N GLY A 188 26.63 17.38 -2.18
CA GLY A 188 25.88 17.08 -0.96
C GLY A 188 24.99 15.86 -1.12
N MET A 189 23.68 16.01 -0.82
CA MET A 189 22.69 14.95 -1.03
C MET A 189 21.81 15.30 -2.24
N GLU A 190 21.69 14.33 -3.15
CA GLU A 190 20.79 14.38 -4.30
C GLU A 190 19.74 13.28 -4.21
N ALA A 191 18.49 13.60 -4.58
CA ALA A 191 17.39 12.65 -4.66
C ALA A 191 16.86 12.57 -6.10
N THR A 192 16.71 11.35 -6.63
CA THR A 192 16.18 11.09 -7.97
C THR A 192 15.13 10.00 -7.91
N THR A 193 13.97 10.18 -8.55
CA THR A 193 12.93 9.15 -8.63
C THR A 193 13.46 7.90 -9.31
N THR A 194 13.19 6.73 -8.75
CA THR A 194 13.46 5.45 -9.40
C THR A 194 12.15 4.83 -9.88
N ALA A 195 12.17 4.25 -11.08
CA ALA A 195 11.07 3.39 -11.50
C ALA A 195 11.08 2.15 -10.61
N THR A 196 10.08 2.01 -9.75
CA THR A 196 9.89 0.79 -8.97
C THR A 196 9.32 -0.26 -9.89
N THR A 197 10.10 -1.28 -10.21
CA THR A 197 9.55 -2.54 -10.69
C THR A 197 8.80 -3.14 -9.51
N ALA A 198 7.49 -3.34 -9.66
CA ALA A 198 6.67 -3.99 -8.63
C ALA A 198 7.38 -5.26 -8.15
N PRO A 199 7.37 -5.58 -6.85
CA PRO A 199 7.97 -6.80 -6.34
C PRO A 199 7.28 -7.98 -7.02
N GLN A 200 8.04 -8.68 -7.85
CA GLN A 200 7.63 -9.94 -8.44
C GLN A 200 7.44 -10.91 -7.28
N ALA A 201 6.20 -11.36 -7.06
CA ALA A 201 5.90 -12.39 -6.07
C ALA A 201 6.83 -13.57 -6.32
N ALA A 202 7.64 -13.91 -5.33
CA ALA A 202 8.49 -15.08 -5.40
C ALA A 202 7.61 -16.32 -5.61
N PRO A 203 7.94 -17.22 -6.52
CA PRO A 203 7.24 -18.49 -6.63
C PRO A 203 7.46 -19.25 -5.31
N SER A 204 6.38 -19.60 -4.65
CA SER A 204 6.41 -20.50 -3.50
C SER A 204 6.89 -21.87 -3.93
N PRO A 205 7.68 -22.58 -3.09
CA PRO A 205 8.18 -23.93 -3.38
C PRO A 205 7.08 -24.98 -3.40
#